data_405b872788d8e8791219094984923a25
#
_entry.id   405b872788d8e8791219094984923a25
#
_cell.length_a   1.000
_cell.length_b   1.000
_cell.length_c   1.000
_cell.angle_alpha   90.00
_cell.angle_beta   90.00
_cell.angle_gamma   90.00
#
_symmetry.space_group_name_H-M   'P 1'
#
loop_
_entity.id
_entity.type
_entity.pdbx_description
1 polymer ?
#
loop_
_entity_poly.entity_id
_entity_poly.type
_entity_poly.pdbx_seq_one_letter_code
_entity_poly.pdbx_strand_id
1 'polypeptide(L)'
;FSKNPNLSSIARRHKELLKVYKDYKILRSEKAIIPMAIVKDETENTALRIGTNAGMIRPSSGYSMRRIASWILNINIVKLNEANHKYYQYKQDKFLNWLDSIFLKVIYFYPDQGPYLFMQLFSRVSMPSLIRFLSDKPSILDLIKVLWSMPKILMIKGMQKNNV
;
A
#
# COMPACT_ATOMS: atom_id res chain seq x y z
N PHE A 1 7.74 10.91 -0.31
CA PHE A 1 7.40 10.28 -1.58
C PHE A 1 8.27 10.88 -2.68
N SER A 2 8.92 10.07 -3.50
CA SER A 2 9.79 10.54 -4.58
C SER A 2 9.52 9.74 -5.84
N LYS A 3 9.43 10.43 -6.99
CA LYS A 3 9.35 9.80 -8.31
C LYS A 3 10.64 9.03 -8.62
N ASN A 4 11.76 9.56 -8.17
CA ASN A 4 13.10 8.96 -8.33
C ASN A 4 13.78 8.94 -6.95
N PRO A 5 13.66 7.84 -6.18
CA PRO A 5 14.28 7.78 -4.87
C PRO A 5 15.80 7.84 -4.99
N ASN A 6 16.41 8.79 -4.32
CA ASN A 6 17.88 8.87 -4.23
C ASN A 6 18.38 7.85 -3.21
N LEU A 7 18.74 6.66 -3.68
CA LEU A 7 19.19 5.54 -2.84
C LEU A 7 20.46 5.88 -2.06
N SER A 8 21.34 6.75 -2.58
CA SER A 8 22.56 7.16 -1.87
C SER A 8 22.26 8.03 -0.66
N SER A 9 21.27 8.95 -0.77
CA SER A 9 20.84 9.78 0.36
C SER A 9 20.16 8.95 1.45
N ILE A 10 19.35 7.95 1.08
CA ILE A 10 18.71 7.02 2.01
C ILE A 10 19.78 6.19 2.74
N ALA A 11 20.76 5.66 2.02
CA ALA A 11 21.86 4.89 2.61
C ALA A 11 22.69 5.72 3.59
N ARG A 12 22.97 7.01 3.25
CA ARG A 12 23.67 7.94 4.15
C ARG A 12 22.87 8.14 5.42
N ARG A 13 21.58 8.46 5.32
CA ARG A 13 20.71 8.68 6.48
C ARG A 13 20.59 7.43 7.35
N HIS A 14 20.51 6.25 6.73
CA HIS A 14 20.52 4.98 7.45
C HIS A 14 21.82 4.80 8.27
N LYS A 15 22.98 5.07 7.67
CA LYS A 15 24.26 5.04 8.39
C LYS A 15 24.31 6.04 9.55
N GLU A 16 23.75 7.24 9.38
CA GLU A 16 23.68 8.25 10.46
C GLU A 16 22.81 7.76 11.63
N LEU A 17 21.67 7.15 11.36
CA LEU A 17 20.81 6.57 12.39
C LEU A 17 21.49 5.42 13.14
N LEU A 18 22.27 4.60 12.45
CA LEU A 18 23.00 3.48 13.07
C LEU A 18 24.13 3.95 14.02
N LYS A 19 24.65 5.18 13.86
CA LYS A 19 25.67 5.73 14.78
C LYS A 19 25.17 5.90 16.22
N VAL A 20 23.88 5.93 16.44
CA VAL A 20 23.28 5.98 17.79
C VAL A 20 23.58 4.70 18.58
N TYR A 21 23.78 3.60 17.89
CA TYR A 21 24.09 2.30 18.48
C TYR A 21 25.60 2.07 18.45
N LYS A 22 26.25 2.09 19.60
CA LYS A 22 27.72 2.04 19.69
C LYS A 22 28.32 0.66 19.35
N ASP A 23 27.64 -0.42 19.74
CA ASP A 23 28.14 -1.79 19.59
C ASP A 23 27.14 -2.66 18.85
N TYR A 24 27.03 -2.50 17.51
CA TYR A 24 26.18 -3.35 16.70
C TYR A 24 26.96 -4.08 15.61
N LYS A 25 26.52 -5.30 15.29
CA LYS A 25 27.00 -6.08 14.14
C LYS A 25 25.85 -6.20 13.15
N ILE A 26 26.07 -5.77 11.92
CA ILE A 26 25.09 -5.96 10.84
C ILE A 26 25.13 -7.43 10.44
N LEU A 27 24.06 -8.17 10.76
CA LEU A 27 23.91 -9.57 10.37
C LEU A 27 23.37 -9.71 8.95
N ARG A 28 22.48 -8.80 8.55
CA ARG A 28 21.84 -8.82 7.24
C ARG A 28 21.48 -7.40 6.81
N SER A 29 21.61 -7.10 5.53
CA SER A 29 21.18 -5.83 4.94
C SER A 29 20.34 -6.11 3.71
N GLU A 30 19.18 -5.47 3.63
CA GLU A 30 18.27 -5.58 2.48
C GLU A 30 17.98 -4.18 1.93
N LYS A 31 17.84 -4.09 0.62
CA LYS A 31 17.40 -2.89 -0.09
C LYS A 31 16.19 -3.26 -0.92
N ALA A 32 15.09 -2.56 -0.73
CA ALA A 32 13.89 -2.77 -1.51
C ALA A 32 13.23 -1.44 -1.86
N ILE A 33 12.54 -1.42 -3.00
CA ILE A 33 11.64 -0.35 -3.39
C ILE A 33 10.22 -0.91 -3.28
N ILE A 34 9.40 -0.30 -2.43
CA ILE A 34 7.99 -0.65 -2.31
C ILE A 34 7.21 0.20 -3.32
N PRO A 35 6.65 -0.40 -4.37
CA PRO A 35 5.87 0.36 -5.34
C PRO A 35 4.56 0.83 -4.70
N MET A 36 4.33 2.14 -4.68
CA MET A 36 3.01 2.70 -4.36
C MET A 36 2.26 2.90 -5.67
N ALA A 37 1.74 1.80 -6.23
CA ALA A 37 1.03 1.77 -7.49
C ALA A 37 -0.01 0.65 -7.51
N ILE A 38 -1.02 0.78 -8.37
CA ILE A 38 -1.95 -0.30 -8.66
C ILE A 38 -1.25 -1.25 -9.62
N VAL A 39 -0.90 -2.44 -9.15
CA VAL A 39 -0.30 -3.48 -9.97
C VAL A 39 -1.41 -4.10 -10.82
N LYS A 40 -1.31 -3.97 -12.14
CA LYS A 40 -2.15 -4.71 -13.07
C LYS A 40 -1.56 -6.09 -13.30
N ASP A 41 -2.41 -7.08 -13.28
CA ASP A 41 -2.01 -8.45 -13.60
C ASP A 41 -2.03 -8.61 -15.12
N GLU A 42 -0.90 -8.32 -15.78
CA GLU A 42 -0.78 -8.33 -17.24
C GLU A 42 -0.16 -9.63 -17.77
N THR A 43 0.08 -10.63 -16.93
CA THR A 43 0.80 -11.82 -17.37
C THR A 43 -0.01 -13.08 -17.22
N GLU A 44 -0.16 -13.81 -18.33
CA GLU A 44 -0.62 -15.22 -18.40
C GLU A 44 0.40 -16.20 -17.76
N ASN A 45 0.84 -15.92 -16.55
CA ASN A 45 1.80 -16.78 -15.90
C ASN A 45 1.11 -17.94 -15.20
N THR A 46 1.58 -19.13 -15.46
CA THR A 46 1.19 -20.40 -14.82
C THR A 46 1.64 -20.50 -13.36
N ALA A 47 2.49 -19.60 -12.87
CA ALA A 47 3.01 -19.62 -11.52
C ALA A 47 2.13 -18.82 -10.54
N LEU A 48 1.90 -19.38 -9.34
CA LEU A 48 1.22 -18.68 -8.26
C LEU A 48 2.10 -17.53 -7.75
N ARG A 49 1.58 -16.33 -7.83
CA ARG A 49 2.25 -15.13 -7.30
C ARG A 49 1.75 -14.81 -5.91
N ILE A 50 2.65 -14.44 -5.02
CA ILE A 50 2.38 -14.09 -3.63
C ILE A 50 3.05 -12.75 -3.29
N GLY A 51 2.49 -12.04 -2.33
CA GLY A 51 3.08 -10.80 -1.82
C GLY A 51 2.87 -9.59 -2.74
N THR A 52 3.84 -8.70 -2.78
CA THR A 52 3.77 -7.44 -3.53
C THR A 52 3.58 -7.65 -5.02
N ASN A 53 4.21 -8.68 -5.59
CA ASN A 53 4.11 -9.02 -7.01
C ASN A 53 2.74 -9.59 -7.40
N ALA A 54 1.93 -10.01 -6.43
CA ALA A 54 0.55 -10.43 -6.62
C ALA A 54 -0.45 -9.30 -6.34
N GLY A 55 0.00 -8.06 -6.20
CA GLY A 55 -0.85 -6.95 -5.82
C GLY A 55 -1.41 -7.02 -4.39
N MET A 56 -0.84 -7.87 -3.52
CA MET A 56 -1.25 -7.98 -2.11
C MET A 56 -0.75 -6.82 -1.25
N ILE A 57 -0.43 -5.71 -1.87
CA ILE A 57 -0.05 -4.48 -1.21
C ILE A 57 -1.16 -3.45 -1.37
N ARG A 58 -1.44 -2.69 -0.33
CA ARG A 58 -2.37 -1.57 -0.47
C ARG A 58 -1.66 -0.41 -1.16
N PRO A 59 -2.12 0.02 -2.34
CA PRO A 59 -1.40 0.98 -3.17
C PRO A 59 -1.11 2.30 -2.46
N SER A 60 -2.06 2.81 -1.66
CA SER A 60 -1.96 4.11 -0.98
C SER A 60 -1.04 4.12 0.24
N SER A 61 -0.78 2.97 0.88
CA SER A 61 -0.03 2.90 2.13
C SER A 61 1.22 2.02 2.06
N GLY A 62 1.34 1.17 1.04
CA GLY A 62 2.39 0.15 0.97
C GLY A 62 2.19 -1.01 1.97
N TYR A 63 1.04 -1.08 2.65
CA TYR A 63 0.79 -2.10 3.67
C TYR A 63 0.32 -3.41 3.05
N SER A 64 1.01 -4.51 3.34
CA SER A 64 0.77 -5.82 2.71
C SER A 64 0.51 -6.95 3.71
N MET A 65 1.04 -6.87 4.93
CA MET A 65 1.06 -7.97 5.90
C MET A 65 -0.33 -8.61 6.12
N ARG A 66 -1.35 -7.78 6.32
CA ARG A 66 -2.69 -8.29 6.61
C ARG A 66 -3.37 -8.92 5.40
N ARG A 67 -3.12 -8.40 4.20
CA ARG A 67 -3.60 -8.99 2.95
C ARG A 67 -2.99 -10.37 2.74
N ILE A 68 -1.67 -10.48 2.91
CA ILE A 68 -0.93 -11.73 2.80
C ILE A 68 -1.40 -12.73 3.85
N ALA A 69 -1.51 -12.33 5.12
CA ALA A 69 -1.99 -13.19 6.20
C ALA A 69 -3.43 -13.69 5.95
N SER A 70 -4.34 -12.79 5.57
CA SER A 70 -5.71 -13.17 5.24
C SER A 70 -5.79 -14.13 4.06
N TRP A 71 -4.95 -13.93 3.05
CA TRP A 71 -4.88 -14.82 1.89
C TRP A 71 -4.37 -16.21 2.30
N ILE A 72 -3.29 -16.30 3.10
CA ILE A 72 -2.74 -17.56 3.58
C ILE A 72 -3.79 -18.35 4.39
N LEU A 73 -4.54 -17.68 5.27
CA LEU A 73 -5.57 -18.32 6.09
C LEU A 73 -6.76 -18.85 5.28
N ASN A 74 -7.00 -18.28 4.10
CA ASN A 74 -8.11 -18.68 3.23
C ASN A 74 -7.69 -19.65 2.10
N ILE A 75 -6.39 -19.92 1.97
CA ILE A 75 -5.90 -20.81 0.93
C ILE A 75 -6.03 -22.27 1.37
N ASN A 76 -6.62 -23.10 0.52
CA ASN A 76 -6.62 -24.51 0.74
C ASN A 76 -5.38 -25.14 0.06
N ILE A 77 -4.39 -25.48 0.86
CA ILE A 77 -3.09 -26.00 0.39
C ILE A 77 -3.26 -27.29 -0.45
N VAL A 78 -4.26 -28.11 -0.13
CA VAL A 78 -4.52 -29.36 -0.87
C VAL A 78 -4.95 -29.07 -2.31
N LYS A 79 -5.71 -27.99 -2.54
CA LYS A 79 -6.15 -27.57 -3.87
C LYS A 79 -5.09 -26.80 -4.67
N LEU A 80 -4.01 -26.36 -4.03
CA LEU A 80 -2.88 -25.70 -4.71
C LEU A 80 -2.16 -26.61 -5.72
N ASN A 81 -2.18 -27.91 -5.49
CA ASN A 81 -1.56 -28.90 -6.38
C ASN A 81 -2.39 -29.21 -7.63
N GLU A 82 -3.65 -28.79 -7.66
CA GLU A 82 -4.48 -28.87 -8.85
C GLU A 82 -4.20 -27.62 -9.70
N ALA A 83 -3.92 -27.79 -10.97
CA ALA A 83 -3.42 -26.82 -11.96
C ALA A 83 -4.23 -25.50 -12.15
N ASN A 84 -4.98 -25.06 -11.15
CA ASN A 84 -5.90 -23.95 -11.22
C ASN A 84 -5.42 -22.74 -10.36
N HIS A 85 -4.21 -22.26 -10.63
CA HIS A 85 -3.63 -21.09 -9.95
C HIS A 85 -4.51 -19.83 -10.04
N LYS A 86 -5.39 -19.76 -11.04
CA LYS A 86 -6.30 -18.62 -11.25
C LYS A 86 -7.32 -18.43 -10.13
N TYR A 87 -7.71 -19.48 -9.42
CA TYR A 87 -8.64 -19.41 -8.28
C TYR A 87 -8.04 -18.82 -7.02
N TYR A 88 -6.73 -18.80 -6.90
CA TYR A 88 -6.02 -18.35 -5.70
C TYR A 88 -5.43 -16.95 -5.84
N GLN A 89 -5.70 -16.29 -6.98
CA GLN A 89 -5.28 -14.90 -7.14
C GLN A 89 -5.98 -14.00 -6.12
N TYR A 90 -5.23 -13.10 -5.53
CA TYR A 90 -5.78 -12.10 -4.63
C TYR A 90 -6.70 -11.14 -5.39
N LYS A 91 -7.99 -11.13 -5.03
CA LYS A 91 -8.95 -10.18 -5.60
C LYS A 91 -8.97 -8.90 -4.77
N GLN A 92 -8.59 -7.81 -5.39
CA GLN A 92 -8.65 -6.49 -4.77
C GLN A 92 -10.09 -5.93 -4.85
N ASP A 93 -10.51 -5.22 -3.80
CA ASP A 93 -11.77 -4.49 -3.81
C ASP A 93 -11.67 -3.31 -4.80
N LYS A 94 -12.56 -3.28 -5.80
CA LYS A 94 -12.55 -2.27 -6.88
C LYS A 94 -12.77 -0.86 -6.34
N PHE A 95 -13.63 -0.70 -5.35
CA PHE A 95 -13.94 0.60 -4.76
C PHE A 95 -12.76 1.13 -3.93
N LEU A 96 -12.15 0.28 -3.11
CA LEU A 96 -10.97 0.66 -2.35
C LEU A 96 -9.78 0.99 -3.28
N ASN A 97 -9.60 0.23 -4.34
CA ASN A 97 -8.58 0.53 -5.35
C ASN A 97 -8.84 1.87 -6.06
N TRP A 98 -10.09 2.18 -6.35
CA TRP A 98 -10.46 3.48 -6.92
C TRP A 98 -10.12 4.63 -5.95
N LEU A 99 -10.44 4.50 -4.67
CA LEU A 99 -10.06 5.48 -3.64
C LEU A 99 -8.53 5.62 -3.54
N ASP A 100 -7.83 4.51 -3.51
CA ASP A 100 -6.36 4.49 -3.48
C ASP A 100 -5.78 5.15 -4.73
N SER A 101 -6.39 4.98 -5.91
CA SER A 101 -5.94 5.63 -7.16
C SER A 101 -6.02 7.16 -7.07
N ILE A 102 -7.10 7.68 -6.50
CA ILE A 102 -7.25 9.14 -6.30
C ILE A 102 -6.17 9.65 -5.35
N PHE A 103 -5.96 8.94 -4.24
CA PHE A 103 -4.95 9.30 -3.26
C PHE A 103 -3.54 9.30 -3.87
N LEU A 104 -3.20 8.27 -4.65
CA LEU A 104 -1.93 8.17 -5.37
C LEU A 104 -1.74 9.30 -6.39
N LYS A 105 -2.79 9.66 -7.14
CA LYS A 105 -2.75 10.80 -8.06
C LYS A 105 -2.45 12.10 -7.31
N VAL A 106 -3.08 12.32 -6.17
CA VAL A 106 -2.79 13.51 -5.35
C VAL A 106 -1.32 13.51 -4.92
N ILE A 107 -0.79 12.41 -4.41
CA ILE A 107 0.63 12.33 -4.00
C ILE A 107 1.56 12.52 -5.20
N TYR A 108 1.21 11.97 -6.35
CA TYR A 108 2.04 12.06 -7.55
C TYR A 108 2.14 13.49 -8.09
N PHE A 109 1.01 14.21 -8.15
CA PHE A 109 0.97 15.58 -8.70
C PHE A 109 1.28 16.65 -7.65
N TYR A 110 1.04 16.35 -6.37
CA TYR A 110 1.22 17.27 -5.24
C TYR A 110 1.99 16.58 -4.11
N PRO A 111 3.26 16.18 -4.31
CA PRO A 111 4.01 15.37 -3.33
C PRO A 111 4.18 16.06 -1.97
N ASP A 112 4.27 17.40 -1.95
CA ASP A 112 4.39 18.19 -0.72
C ASP A 112 3.14 18.12 0.16
N GLN A 113 2.00 17.73 -0.41
CA GLN A 113 0.75 17.53 0.33
C GLN A 113 0.65 16.15 0.98
N GLY A 114 1.57 15.24 0.70
CA GLY A 114 1.57 13.88 1.25
C GLY A 114 1.52 13.87 2.79
N PRO A 115 2.44 14.52 3.51
CA PRO A 115 2.41 14.57 4.98
C PRO A 115 1.10 15.12 5.52
N TYR A 116 0.55 16.17 4.91
CA TYR A 116 -0.72 16.76 5.30
C TYR A 116 -1.89 15.77 5.15
N LEU A 117 -1.96 15.03 4.04
CA LEU A 117 -2.99 14.01 3.81
C LEU A 117 -2.97 12.92 4.87
N PHE A 118 -1.79 12.38 5.18
CA PHE A 118 -1.65 11.38 6.22
C PHE A 118 -2.03 11.93 7.60
N MET A 119 -1.60 13.14 7.94
CA MET A 119 -1.99 13.76 9.20
C MET A 119 -3.50 13.97 9.31
N GLN A 120 -4.19 14.38 8.24
CA GLN A 120 -5.65 14.48 8.23
C GLN A 120 -6.32 13.14 8.50
N LEU A 121 -5.84 12.06 7.84
CA LEU A 121 -6.35 10.72 8.03
C LEU A 121 -6.16 10.23 9.47
N PHE A 122 -4.92 10.30 9.97
CA PHE A 122 -4.57 9.74 11.28
C PHE A 122 -5.10 10.55 12.46
N SER A 123 -5.29 11.88 12.32
CA SER A 123 -5.80 12.73 13.40
C SER A 123 -7.33 12.79 13.48
N ARG A 124 -8.04 12.54 12.36
CA ARG A 124 -9.49 12.71 12.30
C ARG A 124 -10.28 11.42 12.28
N VAL A 125 -9.66 10.31 11.94
CA VAL A 125 -10.32 9.00 11.93
C VAL A 125 -9.94 8.23 13.18
N SER A 126 -10.94 7.66 13.87
CA SER A 126 -10.69 6.85 15.06
C SER A 126 -9.85 5.62 14.72
N MET A 127 -8.95 5.22 15.61
CA MET A 127 -8.04 4.09 15.39
C MET A 127 -8.75 2.79 14.97
N PRO A 128 -9.88 2.37 15.59
CA PRO A 128 -10.60 1.18 15.13
C PRO A 128 -11.11 1.29 13.69
N SER A 129 -11.62 2.47 13.29
CA SER A 129 -12.07 2.71 11.90
C SER A 129 -10.91 2.69 10.92
N LEU A 130 -9.78 3.28 11.31
CA LEU A 130 -8.57 3.32 10.51
C LEU A 130 -7.98 1.92 10.29
N ILE A 131 -7.93 1.10 11.35
CA ILE A 131 -7.47 -0.29 11.28
C ILE A 131 -8.36 -1.11 10.32
N ARG A 132 -9.70 -0.99 10.41
CA ARG A 132 -10.61 -1.68 9.48
C ARG A 132 -10.42 -1.21 8.04
N PHE A 133 -10.29 0.10 7.84
CA PHE A 133 -10.06 0.68 6.52
C PHE A 133 -8.74 0.21 5.91
N LEU A 134 -7.63 0.26 6.66
CA LEU A 134 -6.31 -0.20 6.19
C LEU A 134 -6.24 -1.72 6.02
N SER A 135 -7.18 -2.45 6.60
CA SER A 135 -7.28 -3.91 6.53
C SER A 135 -8.26 -4.41 5.46
N ASP A 136 -8.72 -3.52 4.57
CA ASP A 136 -9.67 -3.82 3.51
C ASP A 136 -11.04 -4.37 4.01
N LYS A 137 -11.41 -4.05 5.23
CA LYS A 137 -12.69 -4.45 5.85
C LYS A 137 -13.41 -3.26 6.50
N PRO A 138 -13.49 -2.09 5.82
CA PRO A 138 -14.20 -0.95 6.38
C PRO A 138 -15.72 -1.20 6.36
N SER A 139 -16.40 -0.72 7.39
CA SER A 139 -17.84 -0.52 7.33
C SER A 139 -18.17 0.72 6.48
N ILE A 140 -19.42 0.88 6.09
CA ILE A 140 -19.88 2.11 5.39
C ILE A 140 -19.59 3.36 6.22
N LEU A 141 -19.79 3.29 7.55
CA LEU A 141 -19.48 4.39 8.46
C LEU A 141 -17.98 4.72 8.50
N ASP A 142 -17.11 3.71 8.41
CA ASP A 142 -15.66 3.93 8.35
C ASP A 142 -15.27 4.65 7.06
N LEU A 143 -15.87 4.25 5.93
CA LEU A 143 -15.65 4.91 4.63
C LEU A 143 -16.09 6.37 4.67
N ILE A 144 -17.27 6.66 5.23
CA ILE A 144 -17.75 8.03 5.40
C ILE A 144 -16.77 8.85 6.25
N LYS A 145 -16.29 8.32 7.38
CA LYS A 145 -15.31 9.01 8.24
C LYS A 145 -13.99 9.28 7.50
N VAL A 146 -13.48 8.29 6.76
CA VAL A 146 -12.26 8.44 5.96
C VAL A 146 -12.46 9.50 4.88
N LEU A 147 -13.53 9.44 4.10
CA LEU A 147 -13.82 10.41 3.06
C LEU A 147 -14.02 11.81 3.64
N TRP A 148 -14.66 11.92 4.81
CA TRP A 148 -14.87 13.21 5.46
C TRP A 148 -13.57 13.81 6.02
N SER A 149 -12.63 12.99 6.45
CA SER A 149 -11.34 13.44 6.96
C SER A 149 -10.44 14.05 5.88
N MET A 150 -10.63 13.64 4.61
CA MET A 150 -9.78 14.07 3.52
C MET A 150 -10.10 15.49 3.02
N PRO A 151 -9.09 16.28 2.60
CA PRO A 151 -9.29 17.61 2.02
C PRO A 151 -9.97 17.51 0.65
N LYS A 152 -11.25 17.91 0.59
CA LYS A 152 -12.14 17.73 -0.57
C LYS A 152 -11.56 18.32 -1.85
N ILE A 153 -11.09 19.57 -1.81
CA ILE A 153 -10.54 20.26 -2.98
C ILE A 153 -9.36 19.49 -3.58
N LEU A 154 -8.49 18.98 -2.73
CA LEU A 154 -7.31 18.23 -3.16
C LEU A 154 -7.68 16.89 -3.78
N MET A 155 -8.67 16.18 -3.20
CA MET A 155 -9.19 14.94 -3.74
C MET A 155 -9.87 15.14 -5.10
N ILE A 156 -10.69 16.18 -5.26
CA ILE A 156 -11.33 16.53 -6.55
C ILE A 156 -10.26 16.82 -7.60
N LYS A 157 -9.21 17.60 -7.26
CA LYS A 157 -8.08 17.81 -8.18
C LYS A 157 -7.40 16.51 -8.59
N GLY A 158 -7.26 15.56 -7.67
CA GLY A 158 -6.72 14.22 -7.98
C GLY A 158 -7.62 13.43 -8.93
N MET A 159 -8.94 13.53 -8.77
CA MET A 159 -9.90 12.85 -9.66
C MET A 159 -9.85 13.37 -11.10
N GLN A 160 -9.63 14.68 -11.27
CA GLN A 160 -9.58 15.33 -12.60
C GLN A 160 -8.30 15.02 -13.38
N LYS A 161 -7.28 14.46 -12.75
CA LYS A 161 -6.03 14.07 -13.43
C LYS A 161 -6.18 12.73 -14.14
N ASN A 162 -5.66 12.67 -15.36
CA ASN A 162 -5.60 11.43 -16.14
C ASN A 162 -4.77 10.35 -15.40
N ASN A 163 -4.95 9.09 -15.76
CA ASN A 163 -4.23 7.99 -15.14
C ASN A 163 -2.72 8.17 -15.28
N VAL A 164 -2.02 7.92 -14.19
CA VAL A 164 -0.56 7.90 -14.09
C VAL A 164 -0.10 6.49 -14.39
#